data_1eec3eb3bc4fe9bc97790c72ec6b297f
#
_entry.id   1eec3eb3bc4fe9bc97790c72ec6b297f
#
_cell.length_a   1.000
_cell.length_b   1.000
_cell.length_c   1.000
_cell.angle_alpha   90.00
_cell.angle_beta   90.00
_cell.angle_gamma   90.00
#
_symmetry.space_group_name_H-M   'P 1'
#
loop_
_entity.id
_entity.type
_entity.pdbx_description
1 polymer ?
#
loop_
_entity_poly.entity_id
_entity_poly.type
_entity_poly.pdbx_seq_one_letter_code
_entity_poly.pdbx_strand_id
1 'polypeptide(L)'
;MYKRQELSKATVAIVSTASLHHEDQDDFAPVDIGYRVLKNKKRDYQTGHWSPNFDSVGFAADFNTVIPLDRLDELESEGKIGKVSDVHLSYAGNQFDLSGIRMDSGPAGAKFLKEQGVDIALLTPV
;
A
#
# COMPACT_ATOMS: atom_id res chain seq x y z
N MET A 1 19.59 -14.56 -9.35
CA MET A 1 18.57 -15.36 -10.08
C MET A 1 17.19 -15.03 -9.54
N TYR A 2 16.30 -14.58 -10.41
CA TYR A 2 14.92 -14.30 -10.02
C TYR A 2 14.14 -15.61 -9.92
N LYS A 3 13.61 -15.91 -8.74
CA LYS A 3 12.63 -16.97 -8.60
C LYS A 3 11.28 -16.45 -9.11
N ARG A 4 10.74 -17.07 -10.15
CA ARG A 4 9.34 -16.86 -10.49
C ARG A 4 8.50 -17.51 -9.41
N GLN A 5 7.70 -16.72 -8.73
CA GLN A 5 6.71 -17.21 -7.80
C GLN A 5 5.45 -17.62 -8.57
N GLU A 6 4.88 -18.74 -8.19
CA GLU A 6 3.59 -19.15 -8.72
C GLU A 6 2.52 -18.24 -8.12
N LEU A 7 1.82 -17.47 -8.97
CA LEU A 7 0.87 -16.45 -8.54
C LEU A 7 -0.24 -17.02 -7.64
N SER A 8 -0.72 -18.22 -7.97
CA SER A 8 -1.76 -18.91 -7.19
C SER A 8 -1.34 -19.28 -5.76
N LYS A 9 -0.05 -19.19 -5.44
CA LYS A 9 0.50 -19.46 -4.11
C LYS A 9 1.09 -18.21 -3.45
N ALA A 10 1.08 -17.08 -4.14
CA ALA A 10 1.72 -15.86 -3.68
C ALA A 10 0.85 -15.10 -2.68
N THR A 11 1.50 -14.54 -1.66
CA THR A 11 0.90 -13.54 -0.77
C THR A 11 1.15 -12.16 -1.35
N VAL A 12 0.09 -11.41 -1.59
CA VAL A 12 0.13 -10.10 -2.25
C VAL A 12 -0.20 -9.00 -1.26
N ALA A 13 0.66 -7.99 -1.20
CA ALA A 13 0.41 -6.75 -0.47
C ALA A 13 0.32 -5.57 -1.44
N ILE A 14 -0.35 -4.50 -1.01
CA ILE A 14 -0.40 -3.25 -1.75
C ILE A 14 0.55 -2.25 -1.10
N VAL A 15 1.24 -1.46 -1.94
CA VAL A 15 2.00 -0.29 -1.53
C VAL A 15 1.43 0.91 -2.29
N SER A 16 0.77 1.80 -1.56
CA SER A 16 0.11 2.98 -2.11
C SER A 16 0.91 4.24 -1.79
N THR A 17 0.81 5.26 -2.65
CA THR A 17 1.31 6.62 -2.36
C THR A 17 0.18 7.62 -2.11
N ALA A 18 -1.03 7.15 -1.81
CA ALA A 18 -2.19 7.99 -1.53
C ALA A 18 -2.19 8.59 -0.11
N SER A 19 -1.11 8.45 0.64
CA SER A 19 -0.98 8.93 2.02
C SER A 19 -2.09 8.40 2.93
N LEU A 20 -2.43 7.12 2.76
CA LEU A 20 -3.47 6.48 3.55
C LEU A 20 -3.00 6.21 4.97
N HIS A 21 -3.89 6.37 5.92
CA HIS A 21 -3.67 5.98 7.31
C HIS A 21 -4.98 5.49 7.92
N HIS A 22 -4.89 4.75 9.00
CA HIS A 22 -6.06 4.43 9.81
C HIS A 22 -6.49 5.64 10.64
N GLU A 23 -7.73 5.64 11.11
CA GLU A 23 -8.30 6.69 11.94
C GLU A 23 -7.46 6.95 13.22
N ASP A 24 -6.85 5.91 13.78
CA ASP A 24 -6.03 5.97 14.99
C ASP A 24 -4.53 6.21 14.73
N GLN A 25 -4.14 6.44 13.50
CA GLN A 25 -2.76 6.75 13.12
C GLN A 25 -2.59 8.24 12.84
N ASP A 26 -1.36 8.74 13.05
CA ASP A 26 -1.02 10.12 12.70
C ASP A 26 -1.07 10.33 11.19
N ASP A 27 -1.56 11.49 10.78
CA ASP A 27 -1.54 11.92 9.39
C ASP A 27 -0.11 12.14 8.90
N PHE A 28 0.05 12.22 7.58
CA PHE A 28 1.34 12.51 6.97
C PHE A 28 1.65 14.00 7.01
N ALA A 29 2.89 14.35 7.38
CA ALA A 29 3.40 15.70 7.21
C ALA A 29 3.74 15.96 5.73
N PRO A 30 3.81 17.23 5.27
CA PRO A 30 4.03 17.56 3.86
C PRO A 30 5.28 16.93 3.21
N VAL A 31 6.33 16.68 3.98
CA VAL A 31 7.60 16.09 3.50
C VAL A 31 7.94 14.78 4.21
N ASP A 32 6.91 14.08 4.67
CA ASP A 32 7.07 12.82 5.38
C ASP A 32 7.56 11.72 4.45
N ILE A 33 8.70 11.13 4.74
CA ILE A 33 9.27 10.01 3.99
C ILE A 33 8.92 8.65 4.61
N GLY A 34 8.33 8.65 5.79
CA GLY A 34 7.93 7.43 6.49
C GLY A 34 6.76 6.72 5.82
N TYR A 35 6.46 5.54 6.30
CA TYR A 35 5.28 4.79 5.85
C TYR A 35 4.36 4.48 7.01
N ARG A 36 3.10 4.19 6.68
CA ARG A 36 2.12 3.64 7.62
C ARG A 36 1.84 2.20 7.27
N VAL A 37 1.73 1.36 8.28
CA VAL A 37 1.29 -0.02 8.11
C VAL A 37 -0.24 -0.04 8.14
N LEU A 38 -0.84 -0.48 7.05
CA LEU A 38 -2.28 -0.60 6.93
C LEU A 38 -2.70 -2.03 7.21
N LYS A 39 -3.66 -2.22 8.10
CA LYS A 39 -4.23 -3.53 8.39
C LYS A 39 -5.28 -3.88 7.34
N ASN A 40 -5.18 -5.06 6.76
CA ASN A 40 -6.10 -5.52 5.72
C ASN A 40 -7.56 -5.60 6.20
N LYS A 41 -7.77 -6.03 7.43
CA LYS A 41 -9.12 -6.24 7.99
C LYS A 41 -9.74 -4.99 8.58
N LYS A 42 -8.94 -3.97 8.90
CA LYS A 42 -9.41 -2.69 9.42
C LYS A 42 -9.42 -1.67 8.27
N ARG A 43 -10.57 -1.52 7.62
CA ARG A 43 -10.68 -0.73 6.38
C ARG A 43 -11.24 0.68 6.62
N ASP A 44 -10.84 1.33 7.71
CA ASP A 44 -11.16 2.71 8.07
C ASP A 44 -10.17 3.72 7.46
N TYR A 45 -9.70 3.45 6.24
CA TYR A 45 -8.64 4.23 5.61
C TYR A 45 -9.07 5.67 5.34
N GLN A 46 -8.21 6.60 5.70
CA GLN A 46 -8.33 8.02 5.41
C GLN A 46 -7.14 8.46 4.58
N THR A 47 -7.32 9.49 3.75
CA THR A 47 -6.25 10.03 2.93
C THR A 47 -5.77 11.37 3.46
N GLY A 48 -4.43 11.53 3.55
CA GLY A 48 -3.77 12.78 3.88
C GLY A 48 -2.91 13.31 2.73
N HIS A 49 -3.29 13.03 1.50
CA HIS A 49 -2.51 13.39 0.31
C HIS A 49 -2.45 14.91 0.11
N TRP A 50 -1.24 15.43 -0.08
CA TRP A 50 -0.97 16.86 -0.16
C TRP A 50 -1.07 17.46 -1.56
N SER A 51 -1.23 16.64 -2.60
CA SER A 51 -1.37 17.15 -3.95
C SER A 51 -2.77 17.72 -4.20
N PRO A 52 -2.89 18.95 -4.75
CA PRO A 52 -4.19 19.49 -5.13
C PRO A 52 -4.83 18.75 -6.31
N ASN A 53 -4.05 17.93 -7.02
CA ASN A 53 -4.53 17.14 -8.15
C ASN A 53 -5.09 15.78 -7.73
N PHE A 54 -4.97 15.40 -6.45
CA PHE A 54 -5.50 14.14 -5.96
C PHE A 54 -7.02 14.22 -5.78
N ASP A 55 -7.74 13.32 -6.46
CA ASP A 55 -9.19 13.23 -6.37
C ASP A 55 -9.62 12.43 -5.13
N SER A 56 -9.81 13.13 -4.02
CA SER A 56 -10.29 12.52 -2.78
C SER A 56 -11.77 12.11 -2.84
N VAL A 57 -12.54 12.65 -3.78
CA VAL A 57 -13.96 12.30 -3.94
C VAL A 57 -14.10 10.88 -4.47
N GLY A 58 -13.28 10.49 -5.44
CA GLY A 58 -13.26 9.12 -5.94
C GLY A 58 -12.90 8.12 -4.84
N PHE A 59 -11.90 8.43 -4.04
CA PHE A 59 -11.52 7.60 -2.89
C PHE A 59 -12.65 7.50 -1.85
N ALA A 60 -13.31 8.60 -1.52
CA ALA A 60 -14.42 8.62 -0.57
C ALA A 60 -15.62 7.79 -1.06
N ALA A 61 -15.85 7.76 -2.37
CA ALA A 61 -16.91 6.95 -2.97
C ALA A 61 -16.54 5.45 -2.98
N ASP A 62 -15.28 5.12 -3.31
CA ASP A 62 -14.80 3.75 -3.39
C ASP A 62 -13.29 3.70 -3.16
N PHE A 63 -12.86 3.16 -2.02
CA PHE A 63 -11.44 3.06 -1.69
C PHE A 63 -10.65 2.18 -2.68
N ASN A 64 -11.32 1.30 -3.42
CA ASN A 64 -10.67 0.46 -4.44
C ASN A 64 -10.01 1.28 -5.56
N THR A 65 -10.35 2.55 -5.71
CA THR A 65 -9.70 3.44 -6.69
C THR A 65 -8.21 3.65 -6.39
N VAL A 66 -7.80 3.54 -5.14
CA VAL A 66 -6.39 3.72 -4.72
C VAL A 66 -5.81 2.50 -3.99
N ILE A 67 -6.65 1.71 -3.33
CA ILE A 67 -6.25 0.48 -2.64
C ILE A 67 -7.24 -0.64 -2.97
N PRO A 68 -7.04 -1.38 -4.07
CA PRO A 68 -8.03 -2.29 -4.64
C PRO A 68 -8.13 -3.61 -3.86
N LEU A 69 -8.45 -3.55 -2.58
CA LEU A 69 -8.52 -4.71 -1.70
C LEU A 69 -9.66 -5.65 -2.03
N ASP A 70 -10.82 -5.10 -2.43
CA ASP A 70 -11.96 -5.95 -2.82
C ASP A 70 -11.63 -6.77 -4.06
N ARG A 71 -10.86 -6.19 -4.99
CA ARG A 71 -10.39 -6.93 -6.18
C ARG A 71 -9.42 -8.03 -5.80
N LEU A 72 -8.52 -7.78 -4.85
CA LEU A 72 -7.61 -8.83 -4.35
C LEU A 72 -8.37 -9.93 -3.61
N ASP A 73 -9.38 -9.59 -2.81
CA ASP A 73 -10.22 -10.57 -2.12
C ASP A 73 -10.94 -11.48 -3.12
N GLU A 74 -11.45 -10.92 -4.22
CA GLU A 74 -12.06 -11.70 -5.30
C GLU A 74 -11.05 -12.66 -5.95
N LEU A 75 -9.84 -12.18 -6.25
CA LEU A 75 -8.77 -13.00 -6.83
C LEU A 75 -8.34 -14.12 -5.89
N GLU A 76 -8.28 -13.86 -4.59
CA GLU A 76 -7.99 -14.88 -3.58
C GLU A 76 -9.09 -15.95 -3.56
N SER A 77 -10.36 -15.54 -3.53
CA SER A 77 -11.48 -16.47 -3.52
C SER A 77 -11.57 -17.32 -4.79
N GLU A 78 -11.12 -16.79 -5.94
CA GLU A 78 -11.04 -17.50 -7.21
C GLU A 78 -9.80 -18.39 -7.34
N GLY A 79 -8.90 -18.36 -6.36
CA GLY A 79 -7.65 -19.12 -6.38
C GLY A 79 -6.60 -18.59 -7.35
N LYS A 80 -6.74 -17.36 -7.85
CA LYS A 80 -5.79 -16.73 -8.78
C LYS A 80 -4.55 -16.18 -8.06
N ILE A 81 -4.70 -15.79 -6.79
CA ILE A 81 -3.60 -15.50 -5.87
C ILE A 81 -3.72 -16.39 -4.65
N GLY A 82 -2.62 -16.59 -3.92
CA GLY A 82 -2.61 -17.45 -2.75
C GLY A 82 -3.29 -16.82 -1.55
N LYS A 83 -2.93 -15.57 -1.25
CA LYS A 83 -3.44 -14.85 -0.09
C LYS A 83 -3.29 -13.34 -0.27
N VAL A 84 -4.26 -12.57 0.21
CA VAL A 84 -4.10 -11.14 0.45
C VAL A 84 -3.35 -10.97 1.76
N SER A 85 -2.29 -10.18 1.78
CA SER A 85 -1.49 -9.93 2.98
C SER A 85 -2.34 -9.33 4.10
N ASP A 86 -2.00 -9.67 5.34
CA ASP A 86 -2.63 -9.07 6.52
C ASP A 86 -2.29 -7.59 6.69
N VAL A 87 -1.21 -7.14 6.05
CA VAL A 87 -0.72 -5.76 6.11
C VAL A 87 -0.38 -5.24 4.73
N HIS A 88 -0.54 -3.94 4.56
CA HIS A 88 -0.16 -3.18 3.38
C HIS A 88 0.63 -1.96 3.81
N LEU A 89 1.28 -1.27 2.87
CA LEU A 89 2.03 -0.06 3.18
C LEU A 89 1.45 1.15 2.48
N SER A 90 1.52 2.29 3.15
CA SER A 90 1.16 3.58 2.60
C SER A 90 2.31 4.57 2.79
N TYR A 91 2.68 5.23 1.69
CA TYR A 91 3.64 6.31 1.66
C TYR A 91 2.94 7.62 1.29
N ALA A 92 3.57 8.74 1.61
CA ALA A 92 3.12 10.04 1.12
C ALA A 92 3.52 10.21 -0.34
N GLY A 93 2.56 10.55 -1.19
CA GLY A 93 2.81 10.92 -2.58
C GLY A 93 3.29 12.36 -2.71
N ASN A 94 3.51 12.81 -3.95
CA ASN A 94 3.91 14.18 -4.28
C ASN A 94 5.24 14.61 -3.63
N GLN A 95 6.23 13.72 -3.67
CA GLN A 95 7.57 13.98 -3.13
C GLN A 95 8.49 14.54 -4.21
N PHE A 96 9.10 15.70 -3.95
CA PHE A 96 10.07 16.32 -4.86
C PHE A 96 11.48 15.73 -4.69
N ASP A 97 11.85 15.37 -3.46
CA ASP A 97 13.11 14.71 -3.15
C ASP A 97 12.83 13.26 -2.78
N LEU A 98 13.28 12.34 -3.63
CA LEU A 98 13.08 10.91 -3.46
C LEU A 98 14.22 10.22 -2.70
N SER A 99 15.27 10.93 -2.32
CA SER A 99 16.47 10.32 -1.72
C SER A 99 16.15 9.58 -0.42
N GLY A 100 15.36 10.16 0.47
CA GLY A 100 14.96 9.53 1.74
C GLY A 100 14.15 8.25 1.51
N ILE A 101 13.23 8.26 0.57
CA ILE A 101 12.44 7.07 0.23
C ILE A 101 13.32 5.99 -0.40
N ARG A 102 14.19 6.37 -1.33
CA ARG A 102 15.06 5.41 -2.03
C ARG A 102 16.09 4.77 -1.11
N MET A 103 16.65 5.51 -0.17
CA MET A 103 17.77 5.06 0.65
C MET A 103 17.33 4.50 2.00
N ASP A 104 16.21 4.96 2.56
CA ASP A 104 15.78 4.63 3.91
C ASP A 104 14.41 3.92 3.95
N SER A 105 13.33 4.66 3.76
CA SER A 105 11.98 4.14 4.02
C SER A 105 11.49 3.12 2.99
N GLY A 106 11.95 3.21 1.75
CA GLY A 106 11.65 2.20 0.74
C GLY A 106 12.23 0.85 1.07
N PRO A 107 13.56 0.75 1.26
CA PRO A 107 14.20 -0.50 1.71
C PRO A 107 13.65 -1.03 3.04
N ALA A 108 13.36 -0.15 4.01
CA ALA A 108 12.77 -0.55 5.29
C ALA A 108 11.38 -1.15 5.11
N GLY A 109 10.54 -0.55 4.27
CA GLY A 109 9.21 -1.07 3.95
C GLY A 109 9.28 -2.42 3.24
N ALA A 110 10.19 -2.57 2.28
CA ALA A 110 10.40 -3.83 1.57
C ALA A 110 10.83 -4.95 2.53
N LYS A 111 11.76 -4.65 3.43
CA LYS A 111 12.19 -5.59 4.48
C LYS A 111 11.03 -5.99 5.38
N PHE A 112 10.25 -5.02 5.82
CA PHE A 112 9.07 -5.28 6.65
C PHE A 112 8.08 -6.22 5.96
N LEU A 113 7.72 -5.96 4.71
CA LEU A 113 6.81 -6.82 3.95
C LEU A 113 7.37 -8.23 3.79
N LYS A 114 8.66 -8.35 3.53
CA LYS A 114 9.33 -9.66 3.41
C LYS A 114 9.25 -10.45 4.72
N GLU A 115 9.46 -9.78 5.86
CA GLU A 115 9.33 -10.39 7.19
C GLU A 115 7.89 -10.81 7.50
N GLN A 116 6.90 -10.15 6.89
CA GLN A 116 5.48 -10.51 6.99
C GLN A 116 5.06 -11.63 6.03
N GLY A 117 6.00 -12.20 5.29
CA GLY A 117 5.73 -13.30 4.36
C GLY A 117 5.12 -12.87 3.02
N VAL A 118 5.23 -11.59 2.67
CA VAL A 118 4.75 -11.07 1.39
C VAL A 118 5.68 -11.50 0.25
N ASP A 119 5.11 -12.03 -0.80
CA ASP A 119 5.84 -12.47 -2.00
C ASP A 119 5.82 -11.42 -3.11
N ILE A 120 4.71 -10.70 -3.24
CA ILE A 120 4.50 -9.71 -4.31
C ILE A 120 3.95 -8.43 -3.70
N ALA A 121 4.55 -7.30 -4.06
CA ALA A 121 4.03 -5.98 -3.75
C ALA A 121 3.42 -5.37 -5.02
N LEU A 122 2.12 -5.07 -4.97
CA LEU A 122 1.42 -4.34 -6.01
C LEU A 122 1.53 -2.84 -5.69
N LEU A 123 2.19 -2.11 -6.57
CA LEU A 123 2.38 -0.66 -6.40
C LEU A 123 1.18 0.07 -7.01
N THR A 124 0.51 0.88 -6.21
CA THR A 124 -0.63 1.70 -6.65
C THR A 124 -0.26 3.18 -6.48
N PRO A 125 0.52 3.74 -7.41
CA PRO A 125 0.96 5.14 -7.31
C PRO A 125 -0.18 6.12 -7.57
N VAL A 126 -0.14 7.21 -6.84
CA VAL A 126 -1.11 8.32 -6.95
C VAL A 126 -0.38 9.65 -7.07
#